data_7f3abe32fb95db223af4536599832fb5
#
_entry.id   7f3abe32fb95db223af4536599832fb5
#
_cell.length_a   1.000
_cell.length_b   1.000
_cell.length_c   1.000
_cell.angle_alpha   90.00
_cell.angle_beta   90.00
_cell.angle_gamma   90.00
#
_symmetry.space_group_name_H-M   'P 1'
#
loop_
_entity.id
_entity.type
_entity.pdbx_description
1 polymer ?
#
loop_
_entity_poly.entity_id
_entity_poly.type
_entity_poly.pdbx_seq_one_letter_code
_entity_poly.pdbx_strand_id
1 'polypeptide(L)'
;MEQRIAVLVSAVVGTFLIAVFAMVARSAGTAGSADAIAASAARWRRMTFWALVLLFVPAIGYSLTKLPYSSDTAPAAVVVQATGHQWAWELTPATVPAGQAVEIRVTGADVNHGFGVYDTNDRLITQTQAMPGFTNIIRYTFTTPGTYRILCLEYCGLGHHTMVSQLTVTAAK
;
A
#
# COMPACT_ATOMS: atom_id res chain seq x y z
N MET A 1 18.28 -0.32 -3.33
CA MET A 1 18.00 0.03 -4.76
C MET A 1 16.86 1.05 -4.86
N GLU A 2 15.76 0.86 -4.17
CA GLU A 2 14.55 1.71 -4.20
C GLU A 2 14.81 3.18 -3.81
N GLN A 3 15.60 3.42 -2.75
CA GLN A 3 15.91 4.78 -2.31
C GLN A 3 16.68 5.61 -3.37
N ARG A 4 17.57 4.98 -4.14
CA ARG A 4 18.27 5.65 -5.24
C ARG A 4 17.32 6.02 -6.38
N ILE A 5 16.39 5.13 -6.70
CA ILE A 5 15.34 5.38 -7.70
C ILE A 5 14.46 6.54 -7.25
N ALA A 6 14.02 6.55 -5.99
CA ALA A 6 13.21 7.63 -5.44
C ALA A 6 13.93 8.98 -5.50
N VAL A 7 15.21 9.04 -5.14
CA VAL A 7 16.02 10.26 -5.24
C VAL A 7 16.15 10.73 -6.69
N LEU A 8 16.43 9.82 -7.64
CA LEU A 8 16.53 10.18 -9.05
C LEU A 8 15.21 10.71 -9.63
N VAL A 9 14.10 10.03 -9.33
CA VAL A 9 12.77 10.48 -9.76
C VAL A 9 12.45 11.86 -9.17
N SER A 10 12.72 12.08 -7.89
CA SER A 10 12.49 13.37 -7.23
C SER A 10 13.35 14.48 -7.85
N ALA A 11 14.62 14.20 -8.16
CA ALA A 11 15.52 15.15 -8.80
C ALA A 11 15.05 15.52 -10.23
N VAL A 12 14.61 14.52 -11.01
CA VAL A 12 14.07 14.75 -12.37
C VAL A 12 12.80 15.59 -12.31
N VAL A 13 11.85 15.23 -11.43
CA VAL A 13 10.61 16.01 -11.26
C VAL A 13 10.90 17.42 -10.77
N GLY A 14 11.78 17.59 -9.79
CA GLY A 14 12.18 18.90 -9.27
C GLY A 14 12.81 19.78 -10.34
N THR A 15 13.74 19.23 -11.13
CA THR A 15 14.38 19.94 -12.23
C THR A 15 13.36 20.36 -13.30
N PHE A 16 12.44 19.46 -13.66
CA PHE A 16 11.36 19.75 -14.59
C PHE A 16 10.48 20.91 -14.10
N LEU A 17 10.06 20.88 -12.84
CA LEU A 17 9.25 21.94 -12.26
C LEU A 17 9.99 23.28 -12.26
N ILE A 18 11.26 23.30 -11.85
CA ILE A 18 12.10 24.51 -11.89
C ILE A 18 12.17 25.08 -13.31
N ALA A 19 12.40 24.23 -14.31
CA ALA A 19 12.45 24.63 -15.72
C ALA A 19 11.12 25.24 -16.18
N VAL A 20 9.99 24.62 -15.84
CA VAL A 20 8.64 25.12 -16.16
C VAL A 20 8.40 26.49 -15.51
N PHE A 21 8.68 26.61 -14.20
CA PHE A 21 8.52 27.89 -13.49
C PHE A 21 9.43 28.99 -14.03
N ALA A 22 10.68 28.68 -14.38
CA ALA A 22 11.59 29.61 -14.98
C ALA A 22 11.10 30.08 -16.36
N MET A 23 10.55 29.19 -17.19
CA MET A 23 9.96 29.51 -18.48
C MET A 23 8.74 30.41 -18.33
N VAL A 24 7.83 30.08 -17.37
CA VAL A 24 6.66 30.91 -17.08
C VAL A 24 7.07 32.31 -16.59
N ALA A 25 8.03 32.39 -15.66
CA ALA A 25 8.52 33.65 -15.13
C ALA A 25 9.15 34.54 -16.24
N ARG A 26 9.90 33.95 -17.16
CA ARG A 26 10.45 34.67 -18.31
C ARG A 26 9.38 35.18 -19.30
N SER A 27 8.30 34.43 -19.50
CA SER A 27 7.22 34.80 -20.40
C SER A 27 6.21 35.76 -19.76
N ALA A 28 6.17 35.88 -18.45
CA ALA A 28 5.23 36.75 -17.72
C ALA A 28 5.39 38.24 -18.03
N GLY A 29 6.56 38.68 -18.52
CA GLY A 29 6.82 40.06 -18.93
C GLY A 29 6.45 40.39 -20.39
N THR A 30 6.03 39.42 -21.21
CA THR A 30 5.63 39.64 -22.60
C THR A 30 4.13 39.87 -22.67
N ALA A 31 3.75 41.13 -22.97
CA ALA A 31 2.35 41.53 -23.13
C ALA A 31 1.79 40.96 -24.45
N GLY A 32 0.98 39.93 -24.37
CA GLY A 32 0.11 39.45 -25.45
C GLY A 32 -1.29 40.03 -25.31
N SER A 33 -2.07 40.07 -26.41
CA SER A 33 -3.50 40.40 -26.29
C SER A 33 -4.23 39.31 -25.43
N ALA A 34 -5.17 39.75 -24.60
CA ALA A 34 -5.93 38.87 -23.73
C ALA A 34 -6.59 37.71 -24.50
N ASP A 35 -7.11 37.97 -25.69
CA ASP A 35 -7.75 36.98 -26.55
C ASP A 35 -6.77 35.94 -27.09
N ALA A 36 -5.57 36.34 -27.49
CA ALA A 36 -4.53 35.41 -27.95
C ALA A 36 -4.04 34.51 -26.82
N ILE A 37 -3.89 35.07 -25.63
CA ILE A 37 -3.52 34.31 -24.41
C ILE A 37 -4.64 33.32 -24.06
N ALA A 38 -5.91 33.75 -24.09
CA ALA A 38 -7.06 32.89 -23.78
C ALA A 38 -7.19 31.71 -24.75
N ALA A 39 -7.03 31.98 -26.06
CA ALA A 39 -7.07 30.94 -27.10
C ALA A 39 -5.93 29.93 -26.96
N SER A 40 -4.71 30.40 -26.71
CA SER A 40 -3.55 29.56 -26.46
C SER A 40 -3.76 28.71 -25.20
N ALA A 41 -4.18 29.30 -24.09
CA ALA A 41 -4.46 28.63 -22.86
C ALA A 41 -5.56 27.56 -23.01
N ALA A 42 -6.63 27.82 -23.76
CA ALA A 42 -7.69 26.88 -24.06
C ALA A 42 -7.18 25.66 -24.84
N ARG A 43 -6.28 25.86 -25.79
CA ARG A 43 -5.63 24.81 -26.57
C ARG A 43 -4.76 23.93 -25.67
N TRP A 44 -3.89 24.54 -24.89
CA TRP A 44 -3.01 23.83 -23.97
C TRP A 44 -3.79 23.03 -22.92
N ARG A 45 -4.84 23.61 -22.30
CA ARG A 45 -5.71 22.89 -21.37
C ARG A 45 -6.32 21.65 -22.01
N ARG A 46 -6.83 21.76 -23.25
CA ARG A 46 -7.42 20.64 -23.98
C ARG A 46 -6.39 19.55 -24.28
N MET A 47 -5.21 19.94 -24.75
CA MET A 47 -4.12 18.98 -25.03
C MET A 47 -3.66 18.28 -23.76
N THR A 48 -3.44 19.02 -22.68
CA THR A 48 -3.04 18.46 -21.38
C THR A 48 -4.12 17.54 -20.83
N PHE A 49 -5.38 17.95 -20.91
CA PHE A 49 -6.50 17.10 -20.47
C PHE A 49 -6.51 15.75 -21.19
N TRP A 50 -6.46 15.76 -22.51
CA TRP A 50 -6.47 14.51 -23.27
C TRP A 50 -5.20 13.70 -23.09
N ALA A 51 -4.04 14.33 -22.96
CA ALA A 51 -2.79 13.64 -22.65
C ALA A 51 -2.86 12.92 -21.29
N LEU A 52 -3.42 13.58 -20.26
CA LEU A 52 -3.63 12.98 -18.95
C LEU A 52 -4.65 11.83 -18.99
N VAL A 53 -5.77 12.02 -19.71
CA VAL A 53 -6.76 10.94 -19.88
C VAL A 53 -6.13 9.72 -20.57
N LEU A 54 -5.41 9.92 -21.67
CA LEU A 54 -4.75 8.83 -22.40
C LEU A 54 -3.63 8.14 -21.59
N LEU A 55 -3.01 8.85 -20.66
CA LEU A 55 -1.99 8.29 -19.79
C LEU A 55 -2.61 7.57 -18.58
N PHE A 56 -3.50 8.25 -17.85
CA PHE A 56 -3.97 7.75 -16.56
C PHE A 56 -5.08 6.69 -16.68
N VAL A 57 -5.98 6.80 -17.65
CA VAL A 57 -7.07 5.83 -17.79
C VAL A 57 -6.53 4.42 -18.10
N PRO A 58 -5.61 4.22 -19.06
CA PRO A 58 -5.00 2.91 -19.26
C PRO A 58 -4.13 2.45 -18.07
N ALA A 59 -3.38 3.38 -17.45
CA ALA A 59 -2.54 3.06 -16.31
C ALA A 59 -3.37 2.58 -15.10
N ILE A 60 -4.47 3.26 -14.82
CA ILE A 60 -5.42 2.85 -13.77
C ILE A 60 -6.06 1.52 -14.15
N GLY A 61 -6.55 1.36 -15.38
CA GLY A 61 -7.12 0.10 -15.86
C GLY A 61 -6.14 -1.06 -15.70
N TYR A 62 -4.89 -0.88 -16.11
CA TYR A 62 -3.85 -1.88 -15.90
C TYR A 62 -3.58 -2.15 -14.41
N SER A 63 -3.47 -1.10 -13.59
CA SER A 63 -3.25 -1.23 -12.15
C SER A 63 -4.37 -2.04 -11.48
N LEU A 64 -5.62 -1.79 -11.84
CA LEU A 64 -6.77 -2.52 -11.29
C LEU A 64 -6.71 -4.03 -11.60
N THR A 65 -6.15 -4.43 -12.74
CA THR A 65 -5.96 -5.86 -13.08
C THR A 65 -4.86 -6.53 -12.26
N LYS A 66 -4.01 -5.74 -11.57
CA LYS A 66 -2.88 -6.25 -10.76
C LYS A 66 -3.16 -6.19 -9.25
N LEU A 67 -4.31 -5.66 -8.87
CA LEU A 67 -4.69 -5.66 -7.46
C LEU A 67 -4.94 -7.10 -6.99
N PRO A 68 -4.45 -7.46 -5.80
CA PRO A 68 -4.56 -8.83 -5.27
C PRO A 68 -5.98 -9.12 -4.74
N TYR A 69 -7.01 -8.59 -5.43
CA TYR A 69 -8.38 -8.91 -5.08
C TYR A 69 -8.73 -10.32 -5.56
N SER A 70 -8.83 -11.23 -4.62
CA SER A 70 -9.61 -12.47 -4.74
C SER A 70 -9.24 -13.49 -5.80
N SER A 71 -8.02 -13.57 -6.28
CA SER A 71 -7.67 -14.67 -7.18
C SER A 71 -7.51 -16.04 -6.48
N ASP A 72 -7.28 -16.07 -5.18
CA ASP A 72 -7.24 -17.30 -4.41
C ASP A 72 -8.64 -17.66 -3.88
N THR A 73 -9.46 -18.22 -4.76
CA THR A 73 -10.73 -18.87 -4.40
C THR A 73 -10.53 -20.29 -3.87
N ALA A 74 -9.31 -20.82 -3.88
CA ALA A 74 -9.00 -22.11 -3.30
C ALA A 74 -9.31 -22.09 -1.78
N PRO A 75 -9.97 -23.12 -1.25
CA PRO A 75 -10.19 -23.23 0.18
C PRO A 75 -8.84 -23.19 0.91
N ALA A 76 -8.74 -22.30 1.90
CA ALA A 76 -7.55 -22.24 2.74
C ALA A 76 -7.39 -23.55 3.51
N ALA A 77 -6.19 -24.11 3.53
CA ALA A 77 -5.91 -25.32 4.30
C ALA A 77 -5.87 -25.03 5.81
N VAL A 78 -5.53 -23.79 6.19
CA VAL A 78 -5.46 -23.34 7.59
C VAL A 78 -6.14 -21.97 7.69
N VAL A 79 -6.99 -21.82 8.72
CA VAL A 79 -7.62 -20.54 9.07
C VAL A 79 -7.04 -20.08 10.40
N VAL A 80 -6.49 -18.85 10.42
CA VAL A 80 -5.99 -18.18 11.63
C VAL A 80 -6.95 -17.06 11.98
N GLN A 81 -7.45 -17.04 13.21
CA GLN A 81 -8.17 -15.89 13.76
C GLN A 81 -7.14 -14.94 14.39
N ALA A 82 -7.19 -13.66 14.03
CA ALA A 82 -6.34 -12.63 14.58
C ALA A 82 -7.21 -11.49 15.14
N THR A 83 -7.17 -11.29 16.45
CA THR A 83 -7.93 -10.25 17.13
C THR A 83 -6.97 -9.24 17.75
N GLY A 84 -7.17 -7.96 17.40
CA GLY A 84 -6.43 -6.85 18.00
C GLY A 84 -7.12 -6.31 19.23
N HIS A 85 -6.38 -6.11 20.31
CA HIS A 85 -6.78 -5.41 21.53
C HIS A 85 -5.74 -4.33 21.84
N GLN A 86 -6.05 -3.33 22.60
CA GLN A 86 -5.06 -2.40 23.15
C GLN A 86 -4.28 -3.05 24.29
N TRP A 87 -3.04 -3.50 24.10
CA TRP A 87 -2.11 -3.37 22.99
C TRP A 87 -1.49 -4.74 22.71
N ALA A 88 -2.29 -5.67 22.27
CA ALA A 88 -1.89 -7.05 22.02
C ALA A 88 -2.59 -7.62 20.79
N TRP A 89 -1.97 -8.61 20.16
CA TRP A 89 -2.58 -9.47 19.15
C TRP A 89 -2.82 -10.85 19.71
N GLU A 90 -4.03 -11.36 19.58
CA GLU A 90 -4.38 -12.74 19.83
C GLU A 90 -4.50 -13.49 18.51
N LEU A 91 -3.71 -14.57 18.36
CA LEU A 91 -3.71 -15.40 17.14
C LEU A 91 -4.08 -16.85 17.50
N THR A 92 -5.06 -17.42 16.79
CA THR A 92 -5.48 -18.80 16.96
C THR A 92 -5.73 -19.46 15.61
N PRO A 93 -4.92 -20.49 15.25
CA PRO A 93 -3.65 -20.89 15.87
C PRO A 93 -2.51 -19.88 15.61
N ALA A 94 -1.54 -19.83 16.52
CA ALA A 94 -0.31 -19.03 16.34
C ALA A 94 0.79 -19.78 15.58
N THR A 95 0.48 -20.98 15.05
CA THR A 95 1.43 -21.83 14.31
C THR A 95 0.76 -22.38 13.07
N VAL A 96 1.45 -22.27 11.92
CA VAL A 96 0.96 -22.75 10.62
C VAL A 96 2.08 -23.51 9.88
N PRO A 97 1.76 -24.48 9.01
CA PRO A 97 2.76 -25.17 8.21
C PRO A 97 3.18 -24.36 6.99
N ALA A 98 4.45 -24.46 6.59
CA ALA A 98 4.93 -23.89 5.35
C ALA A 98 4.32 -24.59 4.12
N GLY A 99 4.19 -23.83 3.02
CA GLY A 99 3.71 -24.33 1.73
C GLY A 99 2.18 -24.48 1.63
N GLN A 100 1.44 -24.25 2.70
CA GLN A 100 -0.03 -24.30 2.68
C GLN A 100 -0.64 -22.90 2.58
N ALA A 101 -1.80 -22.81 1.91
CA ALA A 101 -2.58 -21.57 1.85
C ALA A 101 -3.21 -21.30 3.22
N VAL A 102 -2.86 -20.15 3.79
CA VAL A 102 -3.37 -19.69 5.09
C VAL A 102 -4.33 -18.53 4.86
N GLU A 103 -5.51 -18.61 5.45
CA GLU A 103 -6.46 -17.51 5.54
C GLU A 103 -6.39 -16.90 6.94
N ILE A 104 -6.00 -15.64 7.04
CA ILE A 104 -5.97 -14.91 8.31
C ILE A 104 -7.19 -14.00 8.36
N ARG A 105 -8.05 -14.24 9.33
CA ARG A 105 -9.25 -13.43 9.61
C ARG A 105 -8.92 -12.43 10.70
N VAL A 106 -8.92 -11.15 10.34
CA VAL A 106 -8.42 -10.07 11.19
C VAL A 106 -9.57 -9.17 11.61
N THR A 107 -9.70 -8.95 12.92
CA THR A 107 -10.69 -8.03 13.50
C THR A 107 -10.08 -7.23 14.66
N GLY A 108 -10.69 -6.10 15.01
CA GLY A 108 -10.41 -5.34 16.22
C GLY A 108 -11.50 -5.59 17.26
N ALA A 109 -11.13 -5.74 18.54
CA ALA A 109 -12.09 -5.91 19.62
C ALA A 109 -12.51 -4.56 20.24
N ASP A 110 -11.69 -3.53 20.12
CA ASP A 110 -11.85 -2.24 20.82
C ASP A 110 -11.75 -1.04 19.87
N VAL A 111 -10.58 -0.77 19.31
CA VAL A 111 -10.32 0.34 18.37
C VAL A 111 -9.76 -0.19 17.05
N ASN A 112 -9.53 0.69 16.08
CA ASN A 112 -8.85 0.30 14.85
C ASN A 112 -7.38 0.02 15.10
N HIS A 113 -6.88 -1.05 14.50
CA HIS A 113 -5.48 -1.44 14.47
C HIS A 113 -5.06 -1.76 13.02
N GLY A 114 -3.78 -1.65 12.73
CA GLY A 114 -3.21 -2.09 11.46
C GLY A 114 -2.48 -3.43 11.66
N PHE A 115 -2.96 -4.50 11.03
CA PHE A 115 -2.33 -5.82 11.12
C PHE A 115 -1.28 -5.95 10.03
N GLY A 116 0.00 -5.90 10.40
CA GLY A 116 1.11 -6.08 9.46
C GLY A 116 1.92 -7.33 9.78
N VAL A 117 2.16 -8.16 8.77
CA VAL A 117 2.98 -9.38 8.86
C VAL A 117 4.34 -9.12 8.25
N TYR A 118 5.39 -9.35 9.03
CA TYR A 118 6.79 -9.20 8.65
C TYR A 118 7.47 -10.56 8.55
N ASP A 119 8.24 -10.76 7.50
CA ASP A 119 9.01 -11.98 7.30
C ASP A 119 10.25 -12.07 8.23
N THR A 120 11.00 -13.16 8.12
CA THR A 120 12.21 -13.41 8.90
C THR A 120 13.36 -12.44 8.62
N ASN A 121 13.24 -11.59 7.61
CA ASN A 121 14.18 -10.52 7.24
C ASN A 121 13.64 -9.11 7.55
N ASP A 122 12.60 -9.02 8.38
CA ASP A 122 11.93 -7.77 8.75
C ASP A 122 11.31 -7.00 7.57
N ARG A 123 10.88 -7.69 6.52
CA ARG A 123 10.17 -7.09 5.39
C ARG A 123 8.68 -7.27 5.58
N LEU A 124 7.91 -6.20 5.44
CA LEU A 124 6.45 -6.28 5.40
C LEU A 124 6.01 -7.07 4.15
N ILE A 125 5.31 -8.18 4.36
CA ILE A 125 4.87 -9.09 3.29
C ILE A 125 3.38 -8.99 3.01
N THR A 126 2.58 -8.68 4.01
CA THR A 126 1.13 -8.42 3.85
C THR A 126 0.60 -7.60 5.00
N GLN A 127 -0.52 -6.91 4.77
CA GLN A 127 -1.17 -6.09 5.80
C GLN A 127 -2.68 -5.95 5.53
N THR A 128 -3.43 -5.66 6.59
CA THR A 128 -4.83 -5.24 6.50
C THR A 128 -5.24 -4.44 7.74
N GLN A 129 -6.40 -3.81 7.68
CA GLN A 129 -7.01 -3.17 8.85
C GLN A 129 -7.70 -4.19 9.76
N ALA A 130 -7.58 -4.00 11.07
CA ALA A 130 -8.34 -4.69 12.09
C ALA A 130 -9.36 -3.72 12.68
N MET A 131 -10.61 -3.83 12.27
CA MET A 131 -11.67 -2.90 12.64
C MET A 131 -12.72 -3.58 13.52
N PRO A 132 -13.23 -2.91 14.57
CA PRO A 132 -14.34 -3.42 15.36
C PRO A 132 -15.59 -3.64 14.50
N GLY A 133 -16.22 -4.79 14.69
CA GLY A 133 -17.44 -5.15 13.95
C GLY A 133 -17.24 -5.63 12.51
N PHE A 134 -15.99 -5.66 12.01
CA PHE A 134 -15.65 -6.15 10.68
C PHE A 134 -14.55 -7.19 10.75
N THR A 135 -14.59 -8.15 9.82
CA THR A 135 -13.52 -9.14 9.65
C THR A 135 -12.91 -8.98 8.27
N ASN A 136 -11.67 -8.53 8.22
CA ASN A 136 -10.89 -8.49 6.99
C ASN A 136 -10.14 -9.80 6.80
N ILE A 137 -9.90 -10.20 5.56
CA ILE A 137 -9.30 -11.48 5.21
C ILE A 137 -8.00 -11.23 4.44
N ILE A 138 -6.92 -11.85 4.92
CA ILE A 138 -5.67 -12.00 4.20
C ILE A 138 -5.53 -13.45 3.79
N ARG A 139 -5.12 -13.71 2.54
CA ARG A 139 -4.68 -15.04 2.09
C ARG A 139 -3.21 -14.98 1.71
N TYR A 140 -2.44 -15.87 2.32
CA TYR A 140 -1.00 -15.90 2.12
C TYR A 140 -0.45 -17.33 2.25
N THR A 141 0.52 -17.67 1.40
CA THR A 141 1.24 -18.94 1.51
C THR A 141 2.65 -18.66 2.01
N PHE A 142 2.91 -19.04 3.26
CA PHE A 142 4.22 -18.93 3.89
C PHE A 142 5.15 -20.02 3.34
N THR A 143 6.19 -19.66 2.63
CA THR A 143 7.11 -20.63 1.99
C THR A 143 8.33 -20.96 2.85
N THR A 144 8.74 -20.05 3.73
CA THR A 144 9.95 -20.19 4.54
C THR A 144 9.56 -20.45 5.99
N PRO A 145 9.99 -21.57 6.60
CA PRO A 145 9.83 -21.80 8.04
C PRO A 145 10.56 -20.73 8.86
N GLY A 146 9.97 -20.36 9.99
CA GLY A 146 10.56 -19.36 10.90
C GLY A 146 9.51 -18.58 11.67
N THR A 147 9.96 -17.57 12.39
CA THR A 147 9.10 -16.68 13.19
C THR A 147 8.83 -15.41 12.40
N TYR A 148 7.57 -15.17 12.14
CA TYR A 148 7.05 -13.98 11.48
C TYR A 148 6.54 -13.02 12.55
N ARG A 149 6.92 -11.74 12.47
CA ARG A 149 6.47 -10.72 13.42
C ARG A 149 5.16 -10.10 12.96
N ILE A 150 4.28 -9.90 13.92
CA ILE A 150 3.02 -9.18 13.72
C ILE A 150 3.14 -7.84 14.45
N LEU A 151 3.03 -6.74 13.71
CA LEU A 151 3.11 -5.39 14.26
C LEU A 151 1.80 -4.65 14.03
N CYS A 152 1.45 -3.76 14.95
CA CYS A 152 0.38 -2.80 14.72
C CYS A 152 0.89 -1.63 13.87
N LEU A 153 0.22 -1.36 12.75
CA LEU A 153 0.59 -0.31 11.77
C LEU A 153 -0.34 0.93 11.83
N GLU A 154 -1.32 0.91 12.73
CA GLU A 154 -2.27 2.00 12.93
C GLU A 154 -2.20 2.49 14.37
N TYR A 155 -2.09 3.79 14.60
CA TYR A 155 -2.02 4.33 15.96
C TYR A 155 -3.30 4.01 16.74
N CYS A 156 -3.14 3.20 17.77
CA CYS A 156 -4.23 2.67 18.59
C CYS A 156 -4.14 3.11 20.08
N GLY A 157 -3.33 4.12 20.39
CA GLY A 157 -3.17 4.65 21.73
C GLY A 157 -1.74 4.57 22.27
N LEU A 158 -1.56 4.86 23.57
CA LEU A 158 -0.24 5.06 24.18
C LEU A 158 0.71 3.86 24.06
N GLY A 159 0.20 2.63 24.14
CA GLY A 159 0.98 1.39 24.02
C GLY A 159 1.13 0.88 22.58
N HIS A 160 0.75 1.66 21.55
CA HIS A 160 0.83 1.24 20.14
C HIS A 160 2.17 0.61 19.75
N HIS A 161 3.28 1.20 20.17
CA HIS A 161 4.63 0.73 19.85
C HIS A 161 5.01 -0.61 20.51
N THR A 162 4.27 -1.06 21.52
CA THR A 162 4.46 -2.37 22.19
C THR A 162 3.56 -3.47 21.64
N MET A 163 2.61 -3.13 20.76
CA MET A 163 1.66 -4.07 20.19
C MET A 163 2.31 -4.96 19.13
N VAL A 164 3.01 -5.98 19.60
CA VAL A 164 3.79 -6.93 18.80
C VAL A 164 3.37 -8.36 19.16
N SER A 165 3.25 -9.24 18.16
CA SER A 165 3.04 -10.67 18.33
C SER A 165 3.85 -11.46 17.31
N GLN A 166 3.70 -12.79 17.32
CA GLN A 166 4.45 -13.68 16.44
C GLN A 166 3.54 -14.78 15.88
N LEU A 167 3.78 -15.13 14.62
CA LEU A 167 3.24 -16.30 13.95
C LEU A 167 4.39 -17.25 13.62
N THR A 168 4.33 -18.47 14.10
CA THR A 168 5.36 -19.48 13.82
C THR A 168 4.99 -20.28 12.58
N VAL A 169 5.89 -20.32 11.60
CA VAL A 169 5.77 -21.15 10.41
C VAL A 169 6.66 -22.38 10.59
N THR A 170 6.06 -23.57 10.67
CA THR A 170 6.80 -24.84 10.78
C THR A 170 7.15 -25.40 9.41
N ALA A 171 8.16 -26.26 9.34
CA ALA A 171 8.47 -27.00 8.12
C ALA A 171 7.23 -27.80 7.65
N ALA A 172 7.08 -27.90 6.32
CA ALA A 172 6.06 -28.81 5.77
C ALA A 172 6.36 -30.25 6.21
N LYS A 173 5.31 -30.96 6.64
CA LYS A 173 5.44 -32.41 6.93
C LYS A 173 5.48 -33.21 5.65
#